data_c0eeaec9fd4e012fa3454ebdeddffc85
#
_entry.id   c0eeaec9fd4e012fa3454ebdeddffc85
#
_cell.length_a   1.000
_cell.length_b   1.000
_cell.length_c   1.000
_cell.angle_alpha   90.00
_cell.angle_beta   90.00
_cell.angle_gamma   90.00
#
_symmetry.space_group_name_H-M   'P 1'
#
loop_
_entity.id
_entity.type
_entity.pdbx_description
1 polymer ?
#
loop_
_entity_poly.entity_id
_entity_poly.type
_entity_poly.pdbx_seq_one_letter_code
_entity_poly.pdbx_strand_id
1 'polypeptide(L)'
;NKVRNIDGRIYNGLAIVQFVQFNYRGEVPHVEIAWNEVINEPNNSAVEDNINIYNSRGTASSPMLIHDNYIQGAFPLPADSEKYTGGGIITDSPGTDSTQATAYLKVYNNQLVGLGNYCLGIAGGNNIEMYGNRAIVSAKMPDGTQLKCWSGGIWAKDYYKMNSTFNNKMHHNVLGTMGQTGTWRNDILDSTFVAAATYDNEILPGTITLSQEKIELDLWFKKLANNNIHIGPINSNKGNDKMID
;
A
#
# COMPACT_ATOMS: atom_id res chain seq x y z
N ASN A 1 8.78 7.92 -9.27
CA ASN A 1 10.00 7.81 -8.47
C ASN A 1 10.42 6.36 -8.28
N LYS A 2 11.70 6.14 -7.88
CA LYS A 2 12.22 4.87 -7.36
C LYS A 2 12.70 5.09 -5.94
N VAL A 3 12.15 4.31 -5.01
CA VAL A 3 12.44 4.42 -3.57
C VAL A 3 12.88 3.06 -3.05
N ARG A 4 13.89 3.06 -2.22
CA ARG A 4 14.44 1.84 -1.61
C ARG A 4 14.66 2.06 -0.12
N ASN A 5 14.24 1.06 0.67
CA ASN A 5 14.60 0.94 2.07
C ASN A 5 14.30 2.19 2.90
N ILE A 6 13.01 2.51 3.01
CA ILE A 6 12.54 3.63 3.83
C ILE A 6 12.90 3.37 5.29
N ASP A 7 13.68 4.28 5.89
CA ASP A 7 14.18 4.13 7.24
C ASP A 7 14.38 5.50 7.90
N GLY A 8 13.63 5.78 8.95
CA GLY A 8 13.70 7.04 9.69
C GLY A 8 14.79 7.06 10.76
N ARG A 9 15.41 5.94 11.09
CA ARG A 9 16.41 5.85 12.18
C ARG A 9 17.62 6.73 11.95
N ILE A 10 17.99 6.95 10.70
CA ILE A 10 19.16 7.75 10.30
C ILE A 10 18.91 9.26 10.54
N TYR A 11 17.67 9.71 10.43
CA TYR A 11 17.36 11.14 10.44
C TYR A 11 17.02 11.69 11.81
N ASN A 12 16.06 11.07 12.51
CA ASN A 12 15.49 11.62 13.74
C ASN A 12 15.31 10.55 14.82
N GLY A 13 15.88 9.38 14.63
CA GLY A 13 15.77 8.26 15.56
C GLY A 13 14.41 7.56 15.53
N LEU A 14 13.50 7.93 14.62
CA LEU A 14 12.23 7.24 14.47
C LEU A 14 12.45 5.86 13.85
N ALA A 15 11.95 4.85 14.53
CA ALA A 15 12.10 3.48 14.10
C ALA A 15 11.21 3.13 12.91
N ILE A 16 10.10 3.87 12.71
CA ILE A 16 9.13 3.63 11.64
C ILE A 16 8.69 4.96 11.02
N VAL A 17 8.60 4.97 9.70
CA VAL A 17 8.23 6.13 8.88
C VAL A 17 7.43 5.68 7.65
N GLN A 18 6.83 6.61 6.96
CA GLN A 18 6.06 6.38 5.73
C GLN A 18 6.85 6.79 4.48
N PHE A 19 6.49 6.23 3.32
CA PHE A 19 6.87 6.80 2.03
C PHE A 19 6.18 8.14 1.82
N VAL A 20 4.85 8.17 2.02
CA VAL A 20 4.04 9.38 1.97
C VAL A 20 3.06 9.39 3.13
N GLN A 21 2.99 10.50 3.84
CA GLN A 21 1.91 10.77 4.79
C GLN A 21 1.31 12.15 4.54
N PHE A 22 -0.01 12.20 4.43
CA PHE A 22 -0.76 13.43 4.56
C PHE A 22 -1.37 13.50 5.96
N ASN A 23 -1.08 14.59 6.68
CA ASN A 23 -1.63 14.88 8.01
C ASN A 23 -1.91 16.38 8.11
N TYR A 24 -2.79 16.85 7.25
CA TYR A 24 -3.06 18.29 7.09
C TYR A 24 -4.28 18.77 7.89
N ARG A 25 -5.22 17.89 8.23
CA ARG A 25 -6.47 18.18 8.92
C ARG A 25 -7.40 19.12 8.13
N GLY A 26 -7.51 18.91 6.85
CA GLY A 26 -8.35 19.75 5.99
C GLY A 26 -8.38 19.27 4.54
N GLU A 27 -8.95 20.09 3.68
CA GLU A 27 -9.08 19.81 2.26
C GLU A 27 -7.78 20.10 1.52
N VAL A 28 -7.33 19.11 0.72
CA VAL A 28 -6.19 19.22 -0.15
C VAL A 28 -6.60 18.73 -1.54
N PRO A 29 -7.10 19.63 -2.40
CA PRO A 29 -7.46 19.26 -3.77
C PRO A 29 -6.22 19.03 -4.63
N HIS A 30 -6.41 18.33 -5.75
CA HIS A 30 -5.38 18.06 -6.76
C HIS A 30 -4.18 17.24 -6.26
N VAL A 31 -4.42 16.32 -5.31
CA VAL A 31 -3.41 15.37 -4.85
C VAL A 31 -3.40 14.14 -5.73
N GLU A 32 -2.22 13.78 -6.21
CA GLU A 32 -1.98 12.54 -6.95
C GLU A 32 -0.68 11.89 -6.46
N ILE A 33 -0.75 10.63 -6.08
CA ILE A 33 0.38 9.77 -5.71
C ILE A 33 0.38 8.60 -6.70
N ALA A 34 1.18 8.70 -7.75
CA ALA A 34 1.13 7.73 -8.83
C ALA A 34 2.51 7.36 -9.38
N TRP A 35 2.59 6.17 -9.98
CA TRP A 35 3.75 5.69 -10.73
C TRP A 35 5.05 5.65 -9.91
N ASN A 36 4.93 5.31 -8.63
CA ASN A 36 6.08 5.13 -7.75
C ASN A 36 6.43 3.65 -7.61
N GLU A 37 7.73 3.36 -7.64
CA GLU A 37 8.29 2.07 -7.27
C GLU A 37 8.90 2.19 -5.87
N VAL A 38 8.30 1.52 -4.91
CA VAL A 38 8.76 1.49 -3.52
C VAL A 38 9.09 0.05 -3.16
N ILE A 39 10.33 -0.22 -2.82
CA ILE A 39 10.78 -1.55 -2.39
C ILE A 39 11.55 -1.44 -1.09
N ASN A 40 11.05 -2.13 -0.07
CA ASN A 40 11.66 -2.23 1.25
C ASN A 40 12.15 -3.66 1.48
N GLU A 41 13.36 -3.80 1.95
CA GLU A 41 14.00 -5.08 2.22
C GLU A 41 14.01 -5.38 3.73
N PRO A 42 13.94 -6.66 4.12
CA PRO A 42 14.04 -7.06 5.52
C PRO A 42 15.35 -6.53 6.14
N ASN A 43 15.28 -6.04 7.37
CA ASN A 43 16.37 -5.47 8.17
C ASN A 43 17.04 -4.20 7.60
N ASN A 44 16.72 -3.82 6.36
CA ASN A 44 17.23 -2.61 5.71
C ASN A 44 16.21 -1.47 5.69
N SER A 45 15.01 -1.71 6.17
CA SER A 45 13.91 -0.75 6.21
C SER A 45 13.18 -0.80 7.55
N ALA A 46 12.50 0.29 7.88
CA ALA A 46 11.64 0.38 9.05
C ALA A 46 10.42 1.23 8.70
N VAL A 47 9.55 0.67 7.87
CA VAL A 47 8.35 1.32 7.38
C VAL A 47 7.17 1.02 8.31
N GLU A 48 6.37 2.05 8.62
CA GLU A 48 5.06 1.87 9.24
C GLU A 48 4.03 1.55 8.14
N ASP A 49 3.31 2.51 7.64
CA ASP A 49 2.49 2.34 6.45
C ASP A 49 3.21 2.96 5.25
N ASN A 50 3.27 2.28 4.12
CA ASN A 50 3.95 2.88 2.98
C ASN A 50 3.27 4.20 2.56
N ILE A 51 1.93 4.22 2.51
CA ILE A 51 1.15 5.45 2.28
C ILE A 51 0.06 5.55 3.34
N ASN A 52 0.02 6.68 4.04
CA ASN A 52 -1.00 6.97 5.05
C ASN A 52 -1.67 8.32 4.78
N ILE A 53 -2.97 8.31 4.65
CA ILE A 53 -3.78 9.52 4.59
C ILE A 53 -4.50 9.68 5.94
N TYR A 54 -3.98 10.61 6.74
CA TYR A 54 -4.36 10.82 8.13
C TYR A 54 -5.05 12.18 8.29
N ASN A 55 -6.31 12.19 8.66
CA ASN A 55 -7.11 13.41 8.83
C ASN A 55 -6.98 14.42 7.67
N SER A 56 -6.85 13.93 6.45
CA SER A 56 -6.70 14.77 5.26
C SER A 56 -7.68 14.32 4.20
N ARG A 57 -8.18 15.24 3.42
CA ARG A 57 -9.27 14.94 2.49
C ARG A 57 -9.14 15.65 1.17
N GLY A 58 -9.58 14.99 0.11
CA GLY A 58 -9.91 15.63 -1.14
C GLY A 58 -11.27 16.31 -1.07
N THR A 59 -11.84 16.65 -2.19
CA THR A 59 -13.22 17.11 -2.35
C THR A 59 -13.98 16.18 -3.28
N ALA A 60 -15.30 16.31 -3.32
CA ALA A 60 -16.12 15.50 -4.24
C ALA A 60 -15.74 15.75 -5.72
N SER A 61 -15.35 16.97 -6.07
CA SER A 61 -14.90 17.35 -7.42
C SER A 61 -13.41 17.12 -7.69
N SER A 62 -12.61 16.96 -6.63
CA SER A 62 -11.18 16.71 -6.70
C SER A 62 -10.75 15.73 -5.60
N PRO A 63 -11.07 14.44 -5.73
CA PRO A 63 -10.63 13.43 -4.76
C PRO A 63 -9.11 13.29 -4.80
N MET A 64 -8.53 12.90 -3.68
CA MET A 64 -7.12 12.50 -3.65
C MET A 64 -6.96 11.18 -4.41
N LEU A 65 -6.00 11.09 -5.31
CA LEU A 65 -5.75 9.92 -6.16
C LEU A 65 -4.48 9.20 -5.73
N ILE A 66 -4.57 7.89 -5.50
CA ILE A 66 -3.42 7.03 -5.19
C ILE A 66 -3.49 5.85 -6.16
N HIS A 67 -2.66 5.86 -7.20
CA HIS A 67 -2.84 4.86 -8.24
C HIS A 67 -1.57 4.46 -8.96
N ASP A 68 -1.64 3.29 -9.59
CA ASP A 68 -0.56 2.77 -10.43
C ASP A 68 0.82 2.75 -9.76
N ASN A 69 0.86 2.60 -8.42
CA ASN A 69 2.10 2.42 -7.68
C ASN A 69 2.44 0.93 -7.56
N TYR A 70 3.73 0.62 -7.50
CA TYR A 70 4.26 -0.65 -7.05
C TYR A 70 4.86 -0.49 -5.67
N ILE A 71 4.33 -1.21 -4.69
CA ILE A 71 4.76 -1.15 -3.30
C ILE A 71 5.06 -2.57 -2.83
N GLN A 72 6.31 -2.82 -2.48
CA GLN A 72 6.78 -4.11 -1.99
C GLN A 72 7.48 -3.95 -0.65
N GLY A 73 7.10 -4.81 0.27
CA GLY A 73 7.74 -4.94 1.56
C GLY A 73 7.24 -3.94 2.62
N ALA A 74 6.89 -4.51 3.75
CA ALA A 74 6.78 -3.87 5.05
C ALA A 74 7.12 -4.96 6.07
N PHE A 75 8.24 -4.80 6.75
CA PHE A 75 8.76 -5.81 7.66
C PHE A 75 8.94 -5.22 9.05
N PRO A 76 8.75 -6.01 10.12
CA PRO A 76 9.16 -5.59 11.45
C PRO A 76 10.69 -5.41 11.51
N LEU A 77 11.15 -4.81 12.56
CA LEU A 77 12.58 -4.65 12.81
C LEU A 77 12.92 -5.17 14.22
N PRO A 78 13.71 -6.26 14.33
CA PRO A 78 14.27 -7.09 13.25
C PRO A 78 13.18 -7.82 12.46
N ALA A 79 13.49 -8.22 11.22
CA ALA A 79 12.52 -8.76 10.28
C ALA A 79 11.89 -10.10 10.72
N ASP A 80 12.58 -10.85 11.57
CA ASP A 80 12.10 -12.11 12.16
C ASP A 80 11.25 -11.92 13.43
N SER A 81 10.90 -10.69 13.77
CA SER A 81 10.05 -10.38 14.93
C SER A 81 8.58 -10.76 14.68
N GLU A 82 7.90 -11.14 15.76
CA GLU A 82 6.44 -11.31 15.78
C GLU A 82 5.71 -9.97 15.99
N LYS A 83 6.45 -8.90 16.25
CA LYS A 83 5.87 -7.59 16.51
C LYS A 83 5.15 -7.04 15.29
N TYR A 84 4.28 -6.07 15.56
CA TYR A 84 3.62 -5.28 14.55
C TYR A 84 4.64 -4.68 13.58
N THR A 85 4.28 -4.69 12.31
CA THR A 85 4.90 -3.90 11.25
C THR A 85 3.81 -3.09 10.57
N GLY A 86 4.21 -2.18 9.69
CA GLY A 86 3.27 -1.43 8.89
C GLY A 86 2.70 -2.21 7.70
N GLY A 87 1.96 -1.52 6.90
CA GLY A 87 1.27 -2.08 5.76
C GLY A 87 1.51 -1.33 4.45
N GLY A 88 0.59 -1.52 3.53
CA GLY A 88 0.61 -0.88 2.23
C GLY A 88 0.03 0.53 2.26
N ILE A 89 -1.27 0.66 2.00
CA ILE A 89 -1.99 1.94 1.92
C ILE A 89 -3.11 1.94 2.94
N ILE A 90 -3.17 2.99 3.78
CA ILE A 90 -4.20 3.14 4.81
C ILE A 90 -4.80 4.53 4.82
N THR A 91 -6.02 4.60 5.28
CA THR A 91 -6.69 5.84 5.67
C THR A 91 -6.99 5.83 7.16
N ASP A 92 -6.55 6.87 7.86
CA ASP A 92 -6.77 7.08 9.28
C ASP A 92 -7.59 8.33 9.54
N SER A 93 -8.49 8.27 10.50
CA SER A 93 -9.37 9.39 10.81
C SER A 93 -9.67 9.50 12.31
N PRO A 94 -8.65 9.70 13.16
CA PRO A 94 -8.84 9.81 14.60
C PRO A 94 -9.37 11.18 15.07
N GLY A 95 -9.54 12.13 14.15
CA GLY A 95 -10.07 13.46 14.48
C GLY A 95 -11.53 13.44 14.93
N THR A 96 -11.86 14.27 15.90
CA THR A 96 -13.21 14.41 16.47
C THR A 96 -14.17 15.21 15.58
N ASP A 97 -13.63 15.97 14.64
CA ASP A 97 -14.40 16.83 13.74
C ASP A 97 -14.60 16.13 12.40
N SER A 98 -15.85 15.89 12.03
CA SER A 98 -16.18 15.24 10.75
C SER A 98 -15.72 16.05 9.53
N THR A 99 -15.51 17.35 9.65
CA THR A 99 -14.98 18.20 8.56
C THR A 99 -13.49 17.98 8.33
N GLN A 100 -12.79 17.44 9.32
CA GLN A 100 -11.36 17.07 9.25
C GLN A 100 -11.15 15.57 8.99
N ALA A 101 -12.22 14.80 8.97
CA ALA A 101 -12.13 13.38 8.70
C ALA A 101 -11.52 13.13 7.32
N THR A 102 -10.71 12.10 7.23
CA THR A 102 -10.19 11.60 5.94
C THR A 102 -11.37 11.30 5.01
N ALA A 103 -11.36 11.88 3.80
CA ALA A 103 -12.47 11.71 2.89
C ALA A 103 -12.12 11.98 1.42
N TYR A 104 -12.99 11.49 0.53
CA TYR A 104 -12.87 11.68 -0.92
C TYR A 104 -11.52 11.22 -1.47
N LEU A 105 -11.29 9.91 -1.39
CA LEU A 105 -10.10 9.26 -1.93
C LEU A 105 -10.49 8.20 -2.95
N LYS A 106 -9.64 8.06 -3.96
CA LYS A 106 -9.65 6.92 -4.89
C LYS A 106 -8.28 6.24 -4.87
N VAL A 107 -8.25 4.98 -4.48
CA VAL A 107 -7.05 4.15 -4.41
C VAL A 107 -7.20 3.02 -5.42
N TYR A 108 -6.48 3.07 -6.55
CA TYR A 108 -6.77 2.13 -7.62
C TYR A 108 -5.54 1.69 -8.42
N ASN A 109 -5.63 0.50 -9.00
CA ASN A 109 -4.61 -0.08 -9.87
C ASN A 109 -3.20 -0.17 -9.24
N ASN A 110 -3.07 -0.12 -7.92
CA ASN A 110 -1.80 -0.32 -7.25
C ASN A 110 -1.46 -1.81 -7.16
N GLN A 111 -0.16 -2.13 -7.16
CA GLN A 111 0.35 -3.46 -6.90
C GLN A 111 1.06 -3.47 -5.54
N LEU A 112 0.54 -4.28 -4.61
CA LEU A 112 0.89 -4.35 -3.20
C LEU A 112 1.40 -5.75 -2.91
N VAL A 113 2.70 -5.88 -2.66
CA VAL A 113 3.41 -7.15 -2.76
C VAL A 113 4.24 -7.43 -1.52
N GLY A 114 4.14 -8.65 -0.98
CA GLY A 114 4.99 -9.11 0.11
C GLY A 114 4.94 -8.21 1.35
N LEU A 115 3.76 -7.67 1.67
CA LEU A 115 3.56 -6.75 2.79
C LEU A 115 3.24 -7.51 4.07
N GLY A 116 3.82 -7.09 5.17
CA GLY A 116 3.35 -7.45 6.49
C GLY A 116 2.05 -6.71 6.82
N ASN A 117 1.42 -7.02 7.93
CA ASN A 117 0.19 -6.46 8.47
C ASN A 117 -1.00 -6.47 7.49
N TYR A 118 -1.04 -5.61 6.46
CA TYR A 118 -2.13 -5.54 5.46
C TYR A 118 -1.66 -4.87 4.16
N CYS A 119 -2.44 -5.06 3.12
CA CYS A 119 -2.22 -4.39 1.83
C CYS A 119 -3.01 -3.08 1.73
N LEU A 120 -4.31 -3.11 2.00
CA LEU A 120 -5.19 -1.94 1.99
C LEU A 120 -6.00 -1.88 3.28
N GLY A 121 -6.07 -0.71 3.89
CA GLY A 121 -6.83 -0.49 5.11
C GLY A 121 -7.66 0.80 5.09
N ILE A 122 -8.90 0.70 5.57
CA ILE A 122 -9.72 1.85 5.93
C ILE A 122 -9.93 1.78 7.44
N ALA A 123 -9.09 2.48 8.22
CA ALA A 123 -9.23 2.57 9.66
C ALA A 123 -10.22 3.68 10.08
N GLY A 124 -10.54 4.55 9.15
CA GLY A 124 -11.54 5.60 9.31
C GLY A 124 -11.64 6.46 8.08
N GLY A 125 -12.69 7.26 8.02
CA GLY A 125 -12.94 8.19 6.92
C GLY A 125 -14.11 7.79 6.04
N ASN A 126 -14.46 8.64 5.09
CA ASN A 126 -15.66 8.46 4.28
C ASN A 126 -15.45 8.83 2.81
N ASN A 127 -16.38 8.35 1.96
CA ASN A 127 -16.27 8.55 0.52
C ASN A 127 -14.94 8.08 -0.06
N ILE A 128 -14.46 6.93 0.43
CA ILE A 128 -13.21 6.28 0.02
C ILE A 128 -13.56 5.10 -0.89
N GLU A 129 -12.90 5.03 -2.03
CA GLU A 129 -13.08 3.96 -3.00
C GLU A 129 -11.73 3.31 -3.31
N MET A 130 -11.58 2.00 -3.02
CA MET A 130 -10.36 1.23 -3.29
C MET A 130 -10.69 0.12 -4.29
N TYR A 131 -10.16 0.21 -5.52
CA TYR A 131 -10.54 -0.71 -6.59
C TYR A 131 -9.43 -1.03 -7.59
N GLY A 132 -9.55 -2.18 -8.24
CA GLY A 132 -8.59 -2.59 -9.27
C GLY A 132 -7.17 -2.83 -8.73
N ASN A 133 -6.97 -2.85 -7.42
CA ASN A 133 -5.66 -3.08 -6.83
C ASN A 133 -5.35 -4.58 -6.81
N ARG A 134 -4.06 -4.90 -6.77
CA ARG A 134 -3.56 -6.27 -6.63
C ARG A 134 -2.81 -6.39 -5.31
N ALA A 135 -3.26 -7.28 -4.44
CA ALA A 135 -2.67 -7.58 -3.14
C ALA A 135 -2.14 -9.02 -3.15
N ILE A 136 -0.84 -9.19 -3.31
CA ILE A 136 -0.20 -10.50 -3.50
C ILE A 136 0.87 -10.69 -2.44
N VAL A 137 0.60 -11.56 -1.48
CA VAL A 137 1.44 -11.77 -0.28
C VAL A 137 1.61 -13.25 0.01
N SER A 138 2.82 -13.74 -0.09
CA SER A 138 3.19 -15.12 0.27
C SER A 138 3.39 -15.31 1.77
N ALA A 139 3.45 -14.23 2.54
CA ALA A 139 3.87 -14.20 3.94
C ALA A 139 5.26 -14.80 4.17
N LYS A 140 6.14 -14.64 3.21
CA LYS A 140 7.53 -15.08 3.29
C LYS A 140 8.49 -13.93 3.07
N MET A 141 9.64 -14.00 3.71
CA MET A 141 10.78 -13.15 3.40
C MET A 141 11.42 -13.57 2.06
N PRO A 142 12.19 -12.71 1.39
CA PRO A 142 12.80 -13.01 0.09
C PRO A 142 13.67 -14.26 0.07
N ASP A 143 14.24 -14.67 1.20
CA ASP A 143 15.03 -15.90 1.35
C ASP A 143 14.16 -17.17 1.51
N GLY A 144 12.85 -17.04 1.51
CA GLY A 144 11.88 -18.13 1.67
C GLY A 144 11.48 -18.45 3.11
N THR A 145 12.08 -17.79 4.10
CA THR A 145 11.67 -17.99 5.50
C THR A 145 10.29 -17.39 5.76
N GLN A 146 9.55 -18.01 6.66
CA GLN A 146 8.19 -17.58 7.00
C GLN A 146 8.21 -16.27 7.79
N LEU A 147 7.39 -15.29 7.40
CA LEU A 147 7.12 -14.12 8.22
C LEU A 147 6.48 -14.57 9.54
N LYS A 148 6.94 -14.00 10.65
CA LYS A 148 6.38 -14.25 11.98
C LYS A 148 5.37 -13.18 12.40
N CYS A 149 5.43 -12.00 11.79
CA CYS A 149 4.44 -10.95 12.01
C CYS A 149 3.14 -11.24 11.26
N TRP A 150 2.07 -10.59 11.70
CA TRP A 150 0.79 -10.63 11.02
C TRP A 150 0.94 -10.24 9.54
N SER A 151 0.21 -10.91 8.66
CA SER A 151 0.04 -10.50 7.29
C SER A 151 -1.41 -10.73 6.84
N GLY A 152 -1.91 -9.84 5.99
CA GLY A 152 -3.30 -9.89 5.55
C GLY A 152 -3.53 -9.11 4.27
N GLY A 153 -4.74 -9.23 3.74
CA GLY A 153 -5.16 -8.58 2.50
C GLY A 153 -5.72 -7.18 2.71
N ILE A 154 -7.03 -7.07 2.63
CA ILE A 154 -7.74 -5.80 2.74
C ILE A 154 -8.70 -5.79 3.92
N TRP A 155 -8.93 -4.62 4.50
CA TRP A 155 -9.89 -4.47 5.59
C TRP A 155 -10.48 -3.06 5.67
N ALA A 156 -11.66 -2.95 6.29
CA ALA A 156 -12.28 -1.67 6.59
C ALA A 156 -12.97 -1.72 7.96
N LYS A 157 -12.76 -0.71 8.77
CA LYS A 157 -13.31 -0.60 10.13
C LYS A 157 -13.42 0.85 10.58
N ASP A 158 -14.45 1.18 11.34
CA ASP A 158 -14.45 2.40 12.14
C ASP A 158 -13.59 2.21 13.40
N TYR A 159 -12.27 2.17 13.18
CA TYR A 159 -11.28 1.84 14.21
C TYR A 159 -11.31 2.83 15.37
N TYR A 160 -11.48 4.10 15.02
CA TYR A 160 -11.44 5.20 15.98
C TYR A 160 -12.82 5.50 16.60
N LYS A 161 -13.90 4.88 16.11
CA LYS A 161 -15.27 5.06 16.58
C LYS A 161 -15.74 6.54 16.60
N MET A 162 -15.34 7.28 15.58
CA MET A 162 -15.61 8.70 15.45
C MET A 162 -16.92 9.01 14.71
N ASN A 163 -17.68 7.99 14.30
CA ASN A 163 -18.89 8.12 13.48
C ASN A 163 -18.67 8.86 12.14
N SER A 164 -17.42 8.88 11.68
CA SER A 164 -17.01 9.50 10.42
C SER A 164 -16.71 8.49 9.31
N THR A 165 -16.91 7.19 9.57
CA THR A 165 -16.60 6.11 8.66
C THR A 165 -17.86 5.59 8.00
N PHE A 166 -18.10 6.03 6.76
CA PHE A 166 -19.29 5.67 5.99
C PHE A 166 -19.07 5.88 4.48
N ASN A 167 -19.93 5.31 3.66
CA ASN A 167 -19.93 5.46 2.19
C ASN A 167 -18.58 5.07 1.54
N ASN A 168 -17.95 4.01 2.05
CA ASN A 168 -16.70 3.49 1.52
C ASN A 168 -16.96 2.24 0.67
N LYS A 169 -16.07 1.97 -0.27
CA LYS A 169 -16.15 0.81 -1.17
C LYS A 169 -14.77 0.18 -1.38
N MET A 170 -14.75 -1.15 -1.43
CA MET A 170 -13.56 -1.94 -1.79
C MET A 170 -14.00 -3.01 -2.79
N HIS A 171 -13.66 -2.86 -4.08
CA HIS A 171 -14.20 -3.71 -5.12
C HIS A 171 -13.24 -3.93 -6.30
N HIS A 172 -13.49 -4.98 -7.10
CA HIS A 172 -12.70 -5.31 -8.28
C HIS A 172 -11.19 -5.44 -7.99
N ASN A 173 -10.81 -5.74 -6.74
CA ASN A 173 -9.42 -5.99 -6.39
C ASN A 173 -9.08 -7.46 -6.63
N VAL A 174 -7.83 -7.76 -6.95
CA VAL A 174 -7.29 -9.12 -7.02
C VAL A 174 -6.52 -9.41 -5.74
N LEU A 175 -6.94 -10.42 -5.00
CA LEU A 175 -6.45 -10.71 -3.66
C LEU A 175 -5.88 -12.13 -3.60
N GLY A 176 -4.65 -12.25 -3.17
CA GLY A 176 -3.98 -13.50 -2.88
C GLY A 176 -3.01 -13.29 -1.73
N THR A 177 -3.44 -13.54 -0.48
CA THR A 177 -2.61 -13.31 0.70
C THR A 177 -2.56 -14.52 1.60
N MET A 178 -1.38 -14.83 2.10
CA MET A 178 -1.13 -15.84 3.10
C MET A 178 -0.95 -15.20 4.46
N GLY A 179 -1.39 -15.87 5.52
CA GLY A 179 -1.13 -15.47 6.88
C GLY A 179 0.27 -15.88 7.36
N GLN A 180 0.71 -15.37 8.50
CA GLN A 180 2.00 -15.67 9.12
C GLN A 180 2.18 -17.16 9.47
N THR A 181 1.12 -17.93 9.51
CA THR A 181 1.19 -19.40 9.69
C THR A 181 1.58 -20.13 8.41
N GLY A 182 1.63 -19.44 7.27
CA GLY A 182 1.90 -20.01 5.96
C GLY A 182 0.72 -20.75 5.32
N THR A 183 -0.36 -20.96 6.06
CA THR A 183 -1.56 -21.67 5.57
C THR A 183 -2.82 -20.84 5.61
N TRP A 184 -2.87 -19.85 6.46
CA TRP A 184 -4.03 -19.00 6.61
C TRP A 184 -4.05 -17.92 5.54
N ARG A 185 -5.15 -17.84 4.81
CA ARG A 185 -5.42 -16.78 3.86
C ARG A 185 -6.25 -15.70 4.55
N ASN A 186 -5.84 -14.48 4.35
CA ASN A 186 -6.40 -13.28 4.95
C ASN A 186 -6.63 -12.22 3.88
N ASP A 187 -7.35 -12.62 2.82
CA ASP A 187 -7.57 -11.78 1.65
C ASP A 187 -8.47 -10.59 1.98
N ILE A 188 -9.54 -10.85 2.75
CA ILE A 188 -10.46 -9.83 3.27
C ILE A 188 -10.56 -10.05 4.76
N LEU A 189 -10.07 -9.08 5.53
CA LEU A 189 -10.15 -9.09 6.98
C LEU A 189 -11.52 -8.62 7.41
N ASP A 190 -12.22 -9.52 8.12
CA ASP A 190 -13.46 -9.25 8.81
C ASP A 190 -14.65 -8.86 7.91
N SER A 191 -15.39 -9.89 7.50
CA SER A 191 -16.65 -9.74 6.78
C SER A 191 -17.76 -9.07 7.60
N THR A 192 -17.55 -8.83 8.89
CA THR A 192 -18.53 -8.16 9.77
C THR A 192 -18.45 -6.64 9.68
N PHE A 193 -17.46 -6.08 8.99
CA PHE A 193 -17.33 -4.64 8.88
C PHE A 193 -18.30 -4.04 7.88
N VAL A 194 -19.22 -3.26 8.42
CA VAL A 194 -20.11 -2.37 7.67
C VAL A 194 -19.43 -1.04 7.27
N ALA A 195 -18.12 -0.90 7.51
CA ALA A 195 -17.38 0.34 7.22
C ALA A 195 -17.13 0.56 5.72
N ALA A 196 -17.21 -0.49 4.90
CA ALA A 196 -17.12 -0.41 3.45
C ALA A 196 -17.97 -1.51 2.79
N ALA A 197 -18.61 -1.18 1.66
CA ALA A 197 -19.20 -2.18 0.79
C ALA A 197 -18.08 -2.91 0.03
N THR A 198 -18.08 -4.25 0.09
CA THR A 198 -17.11 -5.11 -0.61
C THR A 198 -17.83 -5.97 -1.63
N TYR A 199 -17.42 -5.91 -2.88
CA TYR A 199 -18.04 -6.68 -3.96
C TYR A 199 -17.06 -6.88 -5.12
N ASP A 200 -17.30 -7.90 -5.94
CA ASP A 200 -16.56 -8.20 -7.16
C ASP A 200 -15.02 -8.26 -6.99
N ASN A 201 -14.55 -8.64 -5.81
CA ASN A 201 -13.13 -8.90 -5.59
C ASN A 201 -12.80 -10.33 -6.03
N GLU A 202 -11.74 -10.48 -6.81
CA GLU A 202 -11.21 -11.78 -7.22
C GLU A 202 -10.29 -12.34 -6.14
N ILE A 203 -10.56 -13.56 -5.68
CA ILE A 203 -9.69 -14.28 -4.75
C ILE A 203 -8.87 -15.30 -5.52
N LEU A 204 -7.56 -15.14 -5.57
CA LEU A 204 -6.69 -16.08 -6.26
C LEU A 204 -6.71 -17.46 -5.58
N PRO A 205 -6.82 -18.53 -6.34
CA PRO A 205 -6.87 -19.88 -5.79
C PRO A 205 -5.50 -20.36 -5.30
N GLY A 206 -5.51 -21.26 -4.34
CA GLY A 206 -4.32 -21.97 -3.88
C GLY A 206 -3.36 -21.15 -3.01
N THR A 207 -2.18 -21.68 -2.81
CA THR A 207 -1.12 -21.06 -2.01
C THR A 207 -0.41 -19.98 -2.82
N ILE A 208 -0.28 -18.80 -2.25
CA ILE A 208 0.50 -17.72 -2.84
C ILE A 208 1.99 -17.93 -2.54
N THR A 209 2.81 -17.72 -3.52
CA THR A 209 4.25 -18.00 -3.49
C THR A 209 5.09 -16.77 -3.82
N LEU A 210 6.36 -16.78 -3.44
CA LEU A 210 7.33 -15.73 -3.82
C LEU A 210 7.46 -15.58 -5.35
N SER A 211 7.25 -16.66 -6.12
CA SER A 211 7.25 -16.56 -7.59
C SER A 211 6.08 -15.73 -8.11
N GLN A 212 4.91 -15.81 -7.47
CA GLN A 212 3.77 -14.97 -7.83
C GLN A 212 4.01 -13.50 -7.44
N GLU A 213 4.62 -13.24 -6.29
CA GLU A 213 5.04 -11.88 -5.92
C GLU A 213 6.00 -11.29 -6.95
N LYS A 214 6.98 -12.07 -7.43
CA LYS A 214 7.93 -11.63 -8.45
C LYS A 214 7.27 -11.27 -9.79
N ILE A 215 6.24 -12.01 -10.19
CA ILE A 215 5.48 -11.74 -11.41
C ILE A 215 4.82 -10.35 -11.35
N GLU A 216 4.42 -9.88 -10.18
CA GLU A 216 3.78 -8.57 -10.02
C GLU A 216 4.69 -7.41 -10.45
N LEU A 217 6.00 -7.51 -10.21
CA LEU A 217 6.96 -6.51 -10.66
C LEU A 217 7.06 -6.49 -12.20
N ASP A 218 7.08 -7.66 -12.83
CA ASP A 218 7.11 -7.76 -14.29
C ASP A 218 5.81 -7.20 -14.91
N LEU A 219 4.67 -7.46 -14.30
CA LEU A 219 3.39 -6.89 -14.71
C LEU A 219 3.39 -5.36 -14.60
N TRP A 220 3.97 -4.83 -13.53
CA TRP A 220 4.06 -3.40 -13.35
C TRP A 220 5.01 -2.74 -14.36
N PHE A 221 6.16 -3.33 -14.67
CA PHE A 221 7.04 -2.84 -15.74
C PHE A 221 6.36 -2.84 -17.11
N LYS A 222 5.55 -3.87 -17.41
CA LYS A 222 4.72 -3.87 -18.63
C LYS A 222 3.71 -2.73 -18.63
N LYS A 223 3.10 -2.45 -17.46
CA LYS A 223 2.17 -1.32 -17.31
C LYS A 223 2.87 0.01 -17.57
N LEU A 224 4.07 0.24 -17.03
CA LEU A 224 4.87 1.43 -17.32
C LEU A 224 5.13 1.57 -18.82
N ALA A 225 5.61 0.51 -19.46
CA ALA A 225 5.91 0.51 -20.89
C ALA A 225 4.67 0.83 -21.74
N ASN A 226 3.53 0.21 -21.44
CA ASN A 226 2.28 0.45 -22.16
C ASN A 226 1.74 1.87 -22.03
N ASN A 227 2.11 2.57 -20.96
CA ASN A 227 1.69 3.95 -20.72
C ASN A 227 2.81 4.98 -21.02
N ASN A 228 3.94 4.55 -21.57
CA ASN A 228 5.11 5.40 -21.84
C ASN A 228 5.61 6.14 -20.58
N ILE A 229 5.52 5.52 -19.42
CA ILE A 229 5.96 6.10 -18.15
C ILE A 229 7.41 5.72 -17.88
N HIS A 230 8.24 6.70 -17.65
CA HIS A 230 9.62 6.53 -17.20
C HIS A 230 9.73 6.90 -15.73
N ILE A 231 10.38 6.05 -14.96
CA ILE A 231 10.61 6.27 -13.53
C ILE A 231 12.10 6.27 -13.19
N GLY A 232 12.47 7.08 -12.21
CA GLY A 232 13.86 7.27 -11.81
C GLY A 232 14.62 8.27 -12.70
N PRO A 233 15.94 8.43 -12.49
CA PRO A 233 16.75 9.38 -13.25
C PRO A 233 16.77 9.02 -14.74
N ILE A 234 16.54 9.99 -15.58
CA ILE A 234 16.80 9.87 -17.01
C ILE A 234 18.30 10.02 -17.18
N ASN A 235 19.00 8.96 -17.58
CA ASN A 235 20.40 9.07 -17.98
C ASN A 235 20.48 9.87 -19.28
N SER A 236 20.75 11.16 -19.17
CA SER A 236 20.99 12.06 -20.31
C SER A 236 22.27 11.72 -21.11
N ASN A 237 23.03 10.72 -20.70
CA ASN A 237 24.31 10.35 -21.31
C ASN A 237 24.26 9.25 -22.39
N LYS A 238 23.08 8.93 -22.92
CA LYS A 238 22.98 8.09 -24.13
C LYS A 238 22.94 8.97 -25.40
N GLY A 239 23.90 9.84 -25.57
CA GLY A 239 23.92 10.73 -26.71
C GLY A 239 25.27 11.24 -27.15
N ASN A 240 26.39 10.51 -26.93
CA ASN A 240 27.67 10.83 -27.53
C ASN A 240 28.68 9.65 -27.53
N ASP A 241 28.26 8.46 -27.88
CA ASP A 241 29.21 7.49 -28.43
C ASP A 241 29.30 7.75 -29.94
N LYS A 242 29.98 8.82 -30.31
CA LYS A 242 30.63 8.89 -31.64
C LYS A 242 31.75 7.86 -31.61
N MET A 243 31.61 6.82 -32.43
CA MET A 243 32.72 5.99 -32.84
C MET A 243 33.89 6.90 -33.20
N ILE A 244 35.02 6.69 -32.55
CA ILE A 244 36.30 7.17 -32.99
C ILE A 244 36.89 6.00 -33.78
N ASP A 245 37.04 6.22 -35.08
CA ASP A 245 37.77 5.33 -36.02
C ASP A 245 39.23 5.11 -35.56
#